data_e707f86b462bfed5494d9e7faf49852e
#
_entry.id   e707f86b462bfed5494d9e7faf49852e
#
_cell.length_a   1.000
_cell.length_b   1.000
_cell.length_c   1.000
_cell.angle_alpha   90.00
_cell.angle_beta   90.00
_cell.angle_gamma   90.00
#
_symmetry.space_group_name_H-M   'P 1'
#
loop_
_entity.id
_entity.type
_entity.pdbx_description
1 polymer ?
#
loop_
_entity_poly.entity_id
_entity_poly.type
_entity_poly.pdbx_seq_one_letter_code
_entity_poly.pdbx_strand_id
1 'polypeptide(L)'
;MTHLTGQQRAQNVQDMFTRIAHRYDFMNHLMTGGQDIRWRKEVIRLARLKPSASLLDLGTGTGDLAREALKRNPQARVIAADFTLEMMRVGRKPGDPPFSSADALNLPFKDSTFEAVTSGFLMRNVINVNLALKEQYRVLKSGGRIVILDTTQPKKNILSPFIWIHMHVIIPLLGKLISGTGDAYEYLPDSTEKFLSAEALTAHMAAVGFKNINFKRLMFGTIAIHSGEKPA
;
A
#
# COMPACT_ATOMS: atom_id res chain seq x y z
N MET A 1 -1.79 19.22 7.30
CA MET A 1 -2.68 18.10 6.91
C MET A 1 -3.11 17.17 8.06
N THR A 2 -2.45 17.19 9.18
CA THR A 2 -2.63 16.23 10.29
C THR A 2 -3.83 16.48 11.21
N HIS A 3 -4.47 17.65 11.13
CA HIS A 3 -5.64 18.01 11.95
C HIS A 3 -7.00 17.78 11.26
N LEU A 4 -6.99 17.32 9.99
CA LEU A 4 -8.19 17.04 9.23
C LEU A 4 -8.68 15.61 9.52
N THR A 5 -9.99 15.45 9.64
CA THR A 5 -10.65 14.17 9.91
C THR A 5 -11.65 13.81 8.81
N GLY A 6 -11.99 12.54 8.70
CA GLY A 6 -13.03 12.05 7.80
C GLY A 6 -12.78 12.37 6.33
N GLN A 7 -13.82 12.79 5.63
CA GLN A 7 -13.82 13.03 4.17
C GLN A 7 -12.82 14.11 3.73
N GLN A 8 -12.64 15.16 4.53
CA GLN A 8 -11.66 16.22 4.22
C GLN A 8 -10.23 15.67 4.14
N ARG A 9 -9.87 14.77 5.06
CA ARG A 9 -8.56 14.10 5.02
C ARG A 9 -8.42 13.23 3.77
N ALA A 10 -9.45 12.45 3.41
CA ALA A 10 -9.44 11.62 2.22
C ALA A 10 -9.25 12.47 0.95
N GLN A 11 -10.00 13.59 0.83
CA GLN A 11 -9.87 14.50 -0.31
C GLN A 11 -8.47 15.11 -0.40
N ASN A 12 -7.90 15.59 0.71
CA ASN A 12 -6.56 16.17 0.70
C ASN A 12 -5.47 15.16 0.35
N VAL A 13 -5.61 13.89 0.79
CA VAL A 13 -4.72 12.81 0.40
C VAL A 13 -4.84 12.54 -1.11
N GLN A 14 -6.05 12.49 -1.64
CA GLN A 14 -6.30 12.33 -3.08
C GLN A 14 -5.68 13.47 -3.89
N ASP A 15 -5.89 14.72 -3.49
CA ASP A 15 -5.35 15.90 -4.16
C ASP A 15 -3.81 15.91 -4.13
N MET A 16 -3.23 15.49 -3.02
CA MET A 16 -1.77 15.35 -2.88
C MET A 16 -1.24 14.32 -3.89
N PHE A 17 -1.82 13.12 -3.93
CA PHE A 17 -1.39 12.07 -4.88
C PHE A 17 -1.62 12.48 -6.33
N THR A 18 -2.70 13.21 -6.62
CA THR A 18 -2.94 13.79 -7.95
C THR A 18 -1.78 14.71 -8.39
N ARG A 19 -1.31 15.59 -7.50
CA ARG A 19 -0.22 16.52 -7.81
C ARG A 19 1.12 15.83 -8.06
N ILE A 20 1.43 14.76 -7.33
CA ILE A 20 2.73 14.08 -7.43
C ILE A 20 2.75 12.89 -8.39
N ALA A 21 1.62 12.53 -8.99
CA ALA A 21 1.45 11.29 -9.76
C ALA A 21 2.58 11.04 -10.78
N HIS A 22 2.96 12.05 -11.57
CA HIS A 22 4.01 11.94 -12.59
C HIS A 22 5.43 11.66 -12.06
N ARG A 23 5.69 11.95 -10.78
CA ARG A 23 7.01 11.80 -10.15
C ARG A 23 7.02 10.71 -9.07
N TYR A 24 5.85 10.14 -8.79
CA TYR A 24 5.65 9.23 -7.67
C TYR A 24 6.57 8.01 -7.70
N ASP A 25 6.62 7.30 -8.82
CA ASP A 25 7.46 6.10 -8.95
C ASP A 25 8.95 6.42 -8.85
N PHE A 26 9.39 7.48 -9.52
CA PHE A 26 10.78 7.93 -9.45
C PHE A 26 11.19 8.27 -8.02
N MET A 27 10.35 9.02 -7.30
CA MET A 27 10.63 9.39 -5.92
C MET A 27 10.63 8.18 -4.97
N ASN A 28 9.71 7.25 -5.15
CA ASN A 28 9.71 6.00 -4.36
C ASN A 28 11.00 5.21 -4.58
N HIS A 29 11.45 5.05 -5.81
CA HIS A 29 12.72 4.39 -6.12
C HIS A 29 13.91 5.09 -5.47
N LEU A 30 13.94 6.42 -5.54
CA LEU A 30 15.03 7.20 -4.95
C LEU A 30 15.05 7.11 -3.42
N MET A 31 13.90 7.32 -2.75
CA MET A 31 13.79 7.30 -1.28
C MET A 31 14.08 5.90 -0.69
N THR A 32 13.83 4.86 -1.46
CA THR A 32 14.04 3.47 -1.01
C THR A 32 15.35 2.88 -1.49
N GLY A 33 16.15 3.63 -2.28
CA GLY A 33 17.34 3.10 -2.95
C GLY A 33 17.01 1.92 -3.88
N GLY A 34 15.83 1.94 -4.51
CA GLY A 34 15.35 0.88 -5.41
C GLY A 34 14.89 -0.41 -4.72
N GLN A 35 14.84 -0.44 -3.38
CA GLN A 35 14.40 -1.63 -2.64
C GLN A 35 12.89 -1.91 -2.81
N ASP A 36 12.09 -0.89 -3.10
CA ASP A 36 10.66 -1.00 -3.38
C ASP A 36 10.34 -2.05 -4.46
N ILE A 37 11.19 -2.20 -5.47
CA ILE A 37 11.06 -3.25 -6.49
C ILE A 37 11.15 -4.66 -5.86
N ARG A 38 12.09 -4.86 -4.92
CA ARG A 38 12.22 -6.14 -4.22
C ARG A 38 11.04 -6.40 -3.30
N TRP A 39 10.52 -5.37 -2.65
CA TRP A 39 9.36 -5.49 -1.77
C TRP A 39 8.09 -5.85 -2.53
N ARG A 40 7.85 -5.25 -3.71
CA ARG A 40 6.73 -5.61 -4.59
C ARG A 40 6.79 -7.07 -5.02
N LYS A 41 7.98 -7.56 -5.42
CA LYS A 41 8.20 -8.98 -5.73
C LYS A 41 7.87 -9.89 -4.55
N GLU A 42 8.23 -9.48 -3.35
CA GLU A 42 7.95 -10.22 -2.12
C GLU A 42 6.45 -10.24 -1.79
N VAL A 43 5.75 -9.10 -1.96
CA VAL A 43 4.28 -9.03 -1.80
C VAL A 43 3.59 -10.04 -2.71
N ILE A 44 3.93 -10.07 -3.99
CA ILE A 44 3.31 -11.00 -4.93
C ILE A 44 3.71 -12.46 -4.64
N ARG A 45 4.93 -12.71 -4.18
CA ARG A 45 5.33 -14.06 -3.72
C ARG A 45 4.48 -14.54 -2.55
N LEU A 46 4.21 -13.66 -1.58
CA LEU A 46 3.39 -13.95 -0.40
C LEU A 46 1.90 -14.10 -0.73
N ALA A 47 1.42 -13.49 -1.80
CA ALA A 47 0.05 -13.67 -2.28
C ALA A 47 -0.23 -15.11 -2.76
N ARG A 48 0.82 -15.90 -3.08
CA ARG A 48 0.73 -17.34 -3.47
C ARG A 48 -0.31 -17.60 -4.57
N LEU A 49 -0.34 -16.76 -5.59
CA LEU A 49 -1.30 -16.88 -6.67
C LEU A 49 -1.12 -18.21 -7.42
N LYS A 50 -2.19 -18.96 -7.52
CA LYS A 50 -2.28 -20.13 -8.42
C LYS A 50 -2.50 -19.66 -9.86
N PRO A 51 -2.23 -20.48 -10.88
CA PRO A 51 -2.64 -20.17 -12.24
C PRO A 51 -4.14 -19.81 -12.28
N SER A 52 -4.48 -18.80 -13.08
CA SER A 52 -5.85 -18.28 -13.25
C SER A 52 -6.52 -17.71 -11.98
N ALA A 53 -5.78 -17.54 -10.89
CA ALA A 53 -6.31 -16.91 -9.67
C ALA A 53 -6.70 -15.46 -9.92
N SER A 54 -7.71 -14.97 -9.18
CA SER A 54 -8.11 -13.57 -9.19
C SER A 54 -7.40 -12.79 -8.08
N LEU A 55 -6.81 -11.66 -8.44
CA LEU A 55 -6.13 -10.72 -7.54
C LEU A 55 -6.76 -9.35 -7.63
N LEU A 56 -7.02 -8.73 -6.49
CA LEU A 56 -7.26 -7.31 -6.36
C LEU A 56 -5.98 -6.63 -5.85
N ASP A 57 -5.44 -5.68 -6.61
CA ASP A 57 -4.41 -4.75 -6.15
C ASP A 57 -5.10 -3.44 -5.76
N LEU A 58 -5.23 -3.21 -4.46
CA LEU A 58 -6.00 -2.11 -3.87
C LEU A 58 -5.07 -0.97 -3.44
N GLY A 59 -5.40 0.26 -3.85
CA GLY A 59 -4.49 1.40 -3.78
C GLY A 59 -3.33 1.20 -4.76
N THR A 60 -3.67 0.77 -5.98
CA THR A 60 -2.71 0.36 -7.00
C THR A 60 -1.78 1.49 -7.46
N GLY A 61 -2.21 2.75 -7.27
CA GLY A 61 -1.46 3.92 -7.73
C GLY A 61 -1.20 3.85 -9.23
N THR A 62 0.09 3.81 -9.59
CA THR A 62 0.54 3.69 -10.98
C THR A 62 0.47 2.25 -11.54
N GLY A 63 0.09 1.25 -10.74
CA GLY A 63 -0.13 -0.13 -11.18
C GLY A 63 1.08 -1.08 -11.03
N ASP A 64 2.08 -0.73 -10.28
CA ASP A 64 3.33 -1.50 -10.18
C ASP A 64 3.16 -2.90 -9.58
N LEU A 65 2.35 -3.04 -8.50
CA LEU A 65 2.06 -4.35 -7.91
C LEU A 65 1.23 -5.22 -8.85
N ALA A 66 0.24 -4.62 -9.51
CA ALA A 66 -0.61 -5.31 -10.47
C ALA A 66 0.22 -5.84 -11.66
N ARG A 67 1.16 -5.04 -12.18
CA ARG A 67 2.11 -5.49 -13.22
C ARG A 67 3.05 -6.59 -12.76
N GLU A 68 3.60 -6.49 -11.55
CA GLU A 68 4.43 -7.56 -10.99
C GLU A 68 3.64 -8.86 -10.83
N ALA A 69 2.35 -8.79 -10.49
CA ALA A 69 1.47 -9.96 -10.41
C ALA A 69 1.31 -10.64 -11.77
N LEU A 70 1.01 -9.88 -12.83
CA LEU A 70 0.89 -10.41 -14.20
C LEU A 70 2.23 -10.93 -14.73
N LYS A 71 3.34 -10.24 -14.43
CA LYS A 71 4.68 -10.70 -14.82
C LYS A 71 5.00 -12.08 -14.22
N ARG A 72 4.62 -12.31 -12.98
CA ARG A 72 4.86 -13.57 -12.26
C ARG A 72 3.89 -14.67 -12.63
N ASN A 73 2.64 -14.30 -12.85
CA ASN A 73 1.57 -15.21 -13.21
C ASN A 73 0.73 -14.60 -14.36
N PRO A 74 1.15 -14.81 -15.62
CA PRO A 74 0.46 -14.23 -16.78
C PRO A 74 -0.99 -14.70 -16.96
N GLN A 75 -1.37 -15.80 -16.31
CA GLN A 75 -2.73 -16.33 -16.34
C GLN A 75 -3.62 -15.75 -15.22
N ALA A 76 -3.08 -14.97 -14.30
CA ALA A 76 -3.87 -14.36 -13.23
C ALA A 76 -4.86 -13.32 -13.79
N ARG A 77 -6.03 -13.27 -13.18
CA ARG A 77 -7.03 -12.22 -13.44
C ARG A 77 -6.82 -11.10 -12.42
N VAL A 78 -6.07 -10.09 -12.80
CA VAL A 78 -5.73 -8.97 -11.93
C VAL A 78 -6.69 -7.81 -12.18
N ILE A 79 -7.20 -7.20 -11.10
CA ILE A 79 -7.89 -5.90 -11.12
C ILE A 79 -7.04 -4.94 -10.30
N ALA A 80 -6.69 -3.81 -10.90
CA ALA A 80 -5.98 -2.71 -10.27
C ALA A 80 -6.99 -1.63 -9.83
N ALA A 81 -7.11 -1.34 -8.54
CA ALA A 81 -8.11 -0.41 -8.04
C ALA A 81 -7.47 0.71 -7.21
N ASP A 82 -7.91 1.95 -7.46
CA ASP A 82 -7.45 3.12 -6.70
C ASP A 82 -8.56 4.15 -6.56
N PHE A 83 -8.47 4.96 -5.51
CA PHE A 83 -9.35 6.10 -5.30
C PHE A 83 -8.93 7.32 -6.14
N THR A 84 -7.64 7.43 -6.48
CA THR A 84 -7.05 8.55 -7.22
C THR A 84 -6.95 8.24 -8.70
N LEU A 85 -7.90 8.74 -9.49
CA LEU A 85 -7.97 8.51 -10.93
C LEU A 85 -6.69 8.94 -11.66
N GLU A 86 -6.06 10.03 -11.25
CA GLU A 86 -4.88 10.56 -11.91
C GLU A 86 -3.67 9.64 -11.75
N MET A 87 -3.51 8.98 -10.61
CA MET A 87 -2.46 7.97 -10.41
C MET A 87 -2.59 6.83 -11.44
N MET A 88 -3.81 6.33 -11.62
CA MET A 88 -4.09 5.27 -12.60
C MET A 88 -3.89 5.77 -14.05
N ARG A 89 -4.28 7.02 -14.35
CA ARG A 89 -4.12 7.62 -15.68
C ARG A 89 -2.63 7.72 -16.06
N VAL A 90 -1.81 8.29 -15.17
CA VAL A 90 -0.37 8.46 -15.37
C VAL A 90 0.36 7.13 -15.45
N GLY A 91 -0.05 6.16 -14.64
CA GLY A 91 0.58 4.85 -14.57
C GLY A 91 0.26 3.93 -15.74
N ARG A 92 -0.83 4.17 -16.47
CA ARG A 92 -1.38 3.25 -17.47
C ARG A 92 -0.43 2.99 -18.63
N LYS A 93 -0.19 1.70 -18.92
CA LYS A 93 0.68 1.23 -20.01
C LYS A 93 -0.04 0.16 -20.85
N PRO A 94 0.38 -0.04 -22.11
CA PRO A 94 -0.13 -1.17 -22.90
C PRO A 94 0.11 -2.51 -22.19
N GLY A 95 -0.92 -3.36 -22.15
CA GLY A 95 -0.85 -4.66 -21.48
C GLY A 95 -1.14 -4.64 -19.98
N ASP A 96 -1.46 -3.48 -19.40
CA ASP A 96 -1.90 -3.40 -18.01
C ASP A 96 -3.25 -4.12 -17.77
N PRO A 97 -3.49 -4.60 -16.54
CA PRO A 97 -4.80 -5.13 -16.17
C PRO A 97 -5.86 -4.03 -16.16
N PRO A 98 -7.14 -4.39 -16.11
CA PRO A 98 -8.22 -3.43 -15.90
C PRO A 98 -8.01 -2.57 -14.67
N PHE A 99 -8.13 -1.25 -14.83
CA PHE A 99 -8.15 -0.29 -13.74
C PHE A 99 -9.60 0.03 -13.35
N SER A 100 -9.86 0.13 -12.04
CA SER A 100 -11.17 0.44 -11.45
C SER A 100 -11.03 1.55 -10.42
N SER A 101 -11.93 2.54 -10.45
CA SER A 101 -12.04 3.49 -9.34
C SER A 101 -12.72 2.80 -8.17
N ALA A 102 -12.09 2.81 -6.99
CA ALA A 102 -12.65 2.18 -5.79
C ALA A 102 -12.21 2.89 -4.50
N ASP A 103 -13.16 3.05 -3.58
CA ASP A 103 -12.89 3.42 -2.21
C ASP A 103 -12.58 2.15 -1.40
N ALA A 104 -11.43 2.12 -0.74
CA ALA A 104 -11.01 1.00 0.12
C ALA A 104 -11.96 0.75 1.30
N LEU A 105 -12.81 1.71 1.63
CA LEU A 105 -13.81 1.62 2.71
C LEU A 105 -15.16 1.09 2.22
N ASN A 106 -15.37 1.01 0.90
CA ASN A 106 -16.60 0.53 0.28
C ASN A 106 -16.30 0.00 -1.13
N LEU A 107 -15.80 -1.24 -1.19
CA LEU A 107 -15.33 -1.83 -2.43
C LEU A 107 -16.49 -2.23 -3.35
N PRO A 108 -16.49 -1.83 -4.64
CA PRO A 108 -17.55 -2.12 -5.59
C PRO A 108 -17.48 -3.57 -6.13
N PHE A 109 -17.05 -4.51 -5.30
CA PHE A 109 -16.90 -5.91 -5.66
C PHE A 109 -17.79 -6.77 -4.76
N LYS A 110 -18.26 -7.90 -5.32
CA LYS A 110 -19.05 -8.88 -4.56
C LYS A 110 -18.19 -9.57 -3.51
N ASP A 111 -18.86 -10.11 -2.50
CA ASP A 111 -18.23 -10.97 -1.49
C ASP A 111 -17.52 -12.16 -2.15
N SER A 112 -16.45 -12.62 -1.54
CA SER A 112 -15.74 -13.84 -1.95
C SER A 112 -15.40 -13.87 -3.46
N THR A 113 -14.87 -12.75 -3.99
CA THR A 113 -14.53 -12.60 -5.41
C THR A 113 -13.07 -12.97 -5.70
N PHE A 114 -12.15 -12.61 -4.79
CA PHE A 114 -10.71 -12.69 -5.05
C PHE A 114 -10.03 -13.79 -4.24
N GLU A 115 -9.08 -14.50 -4.85
CA GLU A 115 -8.17 -15.42 -4.15
C GLU A 115 -7.07 -14.68 -3.39
N ALA A 116 -6.72 -13.46 -3.83
CA ALA A 116 -5.80 -12.61 -3.09
C ALA A 116 -6.16 -11.14 -3.20
N VAL A 117 -5.84 -10.37 -2.14
CA VAL A 117 -5.85 -8.90 -2.12
C VAL A 117 -4.46 -8.43 -1.72
N THR A 118 -3.89 -7.53 -2.52
CA THR A 118 -2.62 -6.86 -2.21
C THR A 118 -2.84 -5.38 -2.05
N SER A 119 -2.03 -4.73 -1.22
CA SER A 119 -1.95 -3.27 -1.16
C SER A 119 -0.54 -2.81 -0.84
N GLY A 120 -0.12 -1.73 -1.50
CA GLY A 120 1.16 -1.09 -1.26
C GLY A 120 1.00 0.37 -0.87
N PHE A 121 1.40 0.73 0.35
CA PHE A 121 1.38 2.11 0.87
C PHE A 121 -0.02 2.74 0.93
N LEU A 122 -1.06 1.91 1.11
CA LEU A 122 -2.46 2.32 1.19
C LEU A 122 -2.93 2.55 2.64
N MET A 123 -2.62 1.60 3.55
CA MET A 123 -3.33 1.50 4.83
C MET A 123 -3.09 2.70 5.76
N ARG A 124 -1.95 3.37 5.66
CA ARG A 124 -1.68 4.60 6.41
C ARG A 124 -2.51 5.79 5.93
N ASN A 125 -3.05 5.73 4.72
CA ASN A 125 -3.79 6.82 4.07
C ASN A 125 -5.30 6.71 4.25
N VAL A 126 -5.83 5.52 4.58
CA VAL A 126 -7.26 5.34 4.82
C VAL A 126 -7.69 6.00 6.13
N ILE A 127 -8.91 6.53 6.15
CA ILE A 127 -9.48 7.19 7.33
C ILE A 127 -9.93 6.18 8.40
N ASN A 128 -10.17 4.92 8.02
CA ASN A 128 -10.58 3.85 8.92
C ASN A 128 -9.95 2.51 8.52
N VAL A 129 -8.87 2.15 9.21
CA VAL A 129 -8.11 0.90 8.95
C VAL A 129 -8.98 -0.35 9.14
N ASN A 130 -9.82 -0.37 10.19
CA ASN A 130 -10.67 -1.53 10.46
C ASN A 130 -11.71 -1.76 9.36
N LEU A 131 -12.32 -0.68 8.86
CA LEU A 131 -13.29 -0.78 7.76
C LEU A 131 -12.62 -1.23 6.47
N ALA A 132 -11.45 -0.67 6.14
CA ALA A 132 -10.67 -1.09 4.98
C ALA A 132 -10.26 -2.58 5.06
N LEU A 133 -9.86 -3.07 6.25
CA LEU A 133 -9.57 -4.49 6.45
C LEU A 133 -10.82 -5.37 6.33
N LYS A 134 -11.98 -4.92 6.85
CA LYS A 134 -13.26 -5.63 6.72
C LYS A 134 -13.69 -5.77 5.25
N GLU A 135 -13.56 -4.71 4.45
CA GLU A 135 -13.86 -4.75 3.02
C GLU A 135 -12.92 -5.70 2.27
N GLN A 136 -11.62 -5.65 2.55
CA GLN A 136 -10.67 -6.61 1.98
C GLN A 136 -10.99 -8.06 2.40
N TYR A 137 -11.38 -8.27 3.66
CA TYR A 137 -11.83 -9.58 4.14
C TYR A 137 -13.12 -10.05 3.44
N ARG A 138 -14.09 -9.15 3.25
CA ARG A 138 -15.37 -9.44 2.59
C ARG A 138 -15.16 -9.94 1.16
N VAL A 139 -14.36 -9.22 0.38
CA VAL A 139 -14.13 -9.56 -1.04
C VAL A 139 -13.20 -10.75 -1.25
N LEU A 140 -12.45 -11.17 -0.23
CA LEU A 140 -11.62 -12.37 -0.27
C LEU A 140 -12.49 -13.64 -0.18
N LYS A 141 -12.18 -14.63 -1.00
CA LYS A 141 -12.69 -16.00 -0.87
C LYS A 141 -12.20 -16.67 0.40
N SER A 142 -12.93 -17.66 0.90
CA SER A 142 -12.42 -18.60 1.90
C SER A 142 -11.09 -19.21 1.43
N GLY A 143 -10.10 -19.29 2.32
CA GLY A 143 -8.73 -19.68 2.00
C GLY A 143 -7.92 -18.61 1.24
N GLY A 144 -8.53 -17.47 0.94
CA GLY A 144 -7.86 -16.35 0.24
C GLY A 144 -6.84 -15.62 1.11
N ARG A 145 -5.92 -14.89 0.48
CA ARG A 145 -4.80 -14.24 1.14
C ARG A 145 -4.83 -12.73 1.03
N ILE A 146 -4.47 -12.06 2.12
CA ILE A 146 -4.19 -10.64 2.15
C ILE A 146 -2.68 -10.41 2.29
N VAL A 147 -2.11 -9.47 1.53
CA VAL A 147 -0.73 -9.01 1.71
C VAL A 147 -0.66 -7.51 1.67
N ILE A 148 -0.15 -6.91 2.74
CA ILE A 148 -0.07 -5.45 2.93
C ILE A 148 1.40 -5.06 3.04
N LEU A 149 1.87 -4.19 2.15
CA LEU A 149 3.15 -3.48 2.26
C LEU A 149 2.86 -2.05 2.70
N ASP A 150 3.33 -1.63 3.86
CA ASP A 150 3.19 -0.24 4.30
C ASP A 150 4.32 0.20 5.22
N THR A 151 4.34 1.50 5.52
CA THR A 151 5.20 2.03 6.56
C THR A 151 4.77 1.49 7.93
N THR A 152 5.66 1.54 8.90
CA THR A 152 5.37 1.18 10.28
C THR A 152 6.26 1.95 11.22
N GLN A 153 5.83 2.12 12.46
CA GLN A 153 6.66 2.77 13.47
C GLN A 153 7.92 1.93 13.73
N PRO A 154 9.12 2.49 13.51
CA PRO A 154 10.37 1.78 13.82
C PRO A 154 10.51 1.59 15.33
N LYS A 155 11.03 0.44 15.74
CA LYS A 155 11.43 0.25 17.14
C LYS A 155 12.62 1.14 17.45
N LYS A 156 12.62 1.79 18.61
CA LYS A 156 13.77 2.58 19.08
C LYS A 156 14.99 1.66 19.22
N ASN A 157 16.08 2.03 18.59
CA ASN A 157 17.35 1.31 18.61
C ASN A 157 18.50 2.30 18.35
N ILE A 158 19.75 1.81 18.33
CA ILE A 158 20.95 2.63 18.10
C ILE A 158 20.93 3.38 16.75
N LEU A 159 20.18 2.90 15.76
CA LEU A 159 20.05 3.52 14.45
C LEU A 159 18.94 4.61 14.42
N SER A 160 18.16 4.78 15.49
CA SER A 160 17.04 5.72 15.52
C SER A 160 17.41 7.15 15.12
N PRO A 161 18.57 7.72 15.51
CA PRO A 161 18.98 9.06 15.05
C PRO A 161 19.17 9.14 13.52
N PHE A 162 19.77 8.12 12.93
CA PHE A 162 19.99 8.05 11.48
C PHE A 162 18.67 7.88 10.71
N ILE A 163 17.76 7.05 11.23
CA ILE A 163 16.42 6.87 10.68
C ILE A 163 15.68 8.21 10.73
N TRP A 164 15.76 8.93 11.84
CA TRP A 164 15.14 10.23 12.00
C TRP A 164 15.67 11.25 10.97
N ILE A 165 17.01 11.36 10.83
CA ILE A 165 17.64 12.24 9.83
C ILE A 165 17.19 11.87 8.42
N HIS A 166 17.17 10.56 8.09
CA HIS A 166 16.71 10.12 6.79
C HIS A 166 15.28 10.54 6.50
N MET A 167 14.37 10.36 7.45
CA MET A 167 12.95 10.65 7.29
C MET A 167 12.63 12.15 7.31
N HIS A 168 13.27 12.91 8.20
CA HIS A 168 12.89 14.32 8.45
C HIS A 168 13.78 15.35 7.73
N VAL A 169 14.94 14.93 7.23
CA VAL A 169 15.86 15.82 6.54
C VAL A 169 16.08 15.38 5.09
N ILE A 170 16.52 14.12 4.87
CA ILE A 170 16.91 13.67 3.53
C ILE A 170 15.69 13.55 2.61
N ILE A 171 14.61 12.88 3.05
CA ILE A 171 13.40 12.70 2.22
C ILE A 171 12.74 14.03 1.85
N PRO A 172 12.46 14.98 2.79
CA PRO A 172 11.90 16.28 2.45
C PRO A 172 12.82 17.12 1.54
N LEU A 173 14.14 17.08 1.76
CA LEU A 173 15.09 17.79 0.91
C LEU A 173 15.08 17.28 -0.52
N LEU A 174 15.11 15.96 -0.72
CA LEU A 174 14.98 15.32 -2.04
C LEU A 174 13.61 15.65 -2.67
N GLY A 175 12.55 15.63 -1.89
CA GLY A 175 11.23 16.03 -2.34
C GLY A 175 11.19 17.46 -2.86
N LYS A 176 11.73 18.41 -2.12
CA LYS A 176 11.79 19.82 -2.53
C LYS A 176 12.65 20.05 -3.77
N LEU A 177 13.81 19.39 -3.87
CA LEU A 177 14.72 19.54 -5.01
C LEU A 177 14.17 18.96 -6.32
N ILE A 178 13.43 17.83 -6.23
CA ILE A 178 13.02 17.07 -7.42
C ILE A 178 11.59 17.38 -7.83
N SER A 179 10.67 17.50 -6.87
CA SER A 179 9.24 17.67 -7.18
C SER A 179 8.80 19.13 -7.24
N GLY A 180 9.56 20.04 -6.66
CA GLY A 180 9.16 21.45 -6.50
C GLY A 180 7.98 21.65 -5.50
N THR A 181 7.45 20.55 -4.94
CA THR A 181 6.34 20.55 -3.96
C THR A 181 6.83 19.83 -2.70
N GLY A 182 7.10 20.57 -1.62
CA GLY A 182 7.56 20.02 -0.33
C GLY A 182 6.50 19.21 0.40
N ASP A 183 5.23 19.62 0.27
CA ASP A 183 4.10 19.18 1.09
C ASP A 183 3.88 17.66 1.14
N ALA A 184 4.01 16.98 0.00
CA ALA A 184 3.79 15.54 -0.08
C ALA A 184 4.89 14.74 0.61
N TYR A 185 6.10 15.25 0.65
CA TYR A 185 7.26 14.59 1.26
C TYR A 185 7.45 14.95 2.73
N GLU A 186 6.84 16.04 3.19
CA GLU A 186 6.62 16.34 4.60
C GLU A 186 5.49 15.48 5.20
N TYR A 187 4.50 15.10 4.38
CA TYR A 187 3.42 14.19 4.79
C TYR A 187 3.93 12.77 5.09
N LEU A 188 4.97 12.29 4.42
CA LEU A 188 5.45 10.92 4.57
C LEU A 188 5.97 10.61 5.99
N PRO A 189 6.88 11.39 6.61
CA PRO A 189 7.28 11.20 7.99
C PRO A 189 6.08 11.24 8.95
N ASP A 190 5.25 12.27 8.84
CA ASP A 190 4.06 12.48 9.66
C ASP A 190 3.09 11.29 9.59
N SER A 191 2.78 10.82 8.38
CA SER A 191 1.86 9.69 8.18
C SER A 191 2.44 8.38 8.69
N THR A 192 3.76 8.21 8.60
CA THR A 192 4.46 7.02 9.10
C THR A 192 4.47 6.99 10.63
N GLU A 193 4.78 8.10 11.29
CA GLU A 193 4.83 8.18 12.75
C GLU A 193 3.46 8.02 13.42
N LYS A 194 2.41 8.49 12.74
CA LYS A 194 1.02 8.39 13.21
C LYS A 194 0.35 7.07 12.82
N PHE A 195 0.95 6.32 11.91
CA PHE A 195 0.41 5.03 11.53
C PHE A 195 0.69 3.97 12.59
N LEU A 196 0.07 2.81 12.42
CA LEU A 196 0.18 1.69 13.34
C LEU A 196 1.57 1.07 13.35
N SER A 197 1.99 0.56 14.50
CA SER A 197 3.11 -0.38 14.54
C SER A 197 2.73 -1.68 13.83
N ALA A 198 3.73 -2.47 13.40
CA ALA A 198 3.47 -3.73 12.72
C ALA A 198 2.68 -4.71 13.62
N GLU A 199 2.95 -4.70 14.91
CA GLU A 199 2.20 -5.50 15.90
C GLU A 199 0.74 -5.03 16.01
N ALA A 200 0.51 -3.72 16.01
CA ALA A 200 -0.84 -3.16 16.08
C ALA A 200 -1.66 -3.50 14.81
N LEU A 201 -1.05 -3.36 13.61
CA LEU A 201 -1.73 -3.76 12.37
C LEU A 201 -2.05 -5.27 12.37
N THR A 202 -1.14 -6.11 12.88
CA THR A 202 -1.40 -7.56 13.07
C THR A 202 -2.61 -7.80 13.97
N ALA A 203 -2.74 -7.05 15.08
CA ALA A 203 -3.88 -7.16 15.99
C ALA A 203 -5.20 -6.74 15.30
N HIS A 204 -5.18 -5.66 14.51
CA HIS A 204 -6.35 -5.24 13.71
C HIS A 204 -6.75 -6.30 12.67
N MET A 205 -5.78 -6.90 11.97
CA MET A 205 -6.05 -8.01 11.04
C MET A 205 -6.68 -9.21 11.76
N ALA A 206 -6.15 -9.59 12.92
CA ALA A 206 -6.69 -10.69 13.73
C ALA A 206 -8.12 -10.40 14.21
N ALA A 207 -8.40 -9.16 14.63
CA ALA A 207 -9.72 -8.72 15.10
C ALA A 207 -10.78 -8.76 13.97
N VAL A 208 -10.38 -8.57 12.71
CA VAL A 208 -11.27 -8.71 11.54
C VAL A 208 -11.54 -10.19 11.20
N GLY A 209 -10.71 -11.12 11.65
CA GLY A 209 -10.88 -12.56 11.43
C GLY A 209 -9.79 -13.23 10.61
N PHE A 210 -8.78 -12.50 10.15
CA PHE A 210 -7.63 -13.12 9.49
C PHE A 210 -6.87 -14.06 10.43
N LYS A 211 -6.33 -15.14 9.89
CA LYS A 211 -5.51 -16.14 10.59
C LYS A 211 -4.14 -16.27 9.91
N ASN A 212 -3.24 -17.03 10.55
CA ASN A 212 -1.88 -17.26 10.03
C ASN A 212 -1.16 -15.95 9.66
N ILE A 213 -1.37 -14.92 10.50
CA ILE A 213 -0.84 -13.60 10.25
C ILE A 213 0.64 -13.58 10.60
N ASN A 214 1.45 -13.14 9.65
CA ASN A 214 2.88 -12.94 9.81
C ASN A 214 3.28 -11.57 9.26
N PHE A 215 4.35 -11.00 9.79
CA PHE A 215 4.94 -9.80 9.21
C PHE A 215 6.46 -9.83 9.23
N LYS A 216 7.06 -9.09 8.30
CA LYS A 216 8.51 -8.87 8.21
C LYS A 216 8.78 -7.37 8.11
N ARG A 217 9.62 -6.86 9.03
CA ARG A 217 10.14 -5.50 8.95
C ARG A 217 11.29 -5.40 7.96
N LEU A 218 11.33 -4.28 7.26
CA LEU A 218 12.31 -3.94 6.23
C LEU A 218 12.81 -2.51 6.48
N MET A 219 13.87 -2.10 5.79
CA MET A 219 14.39 -0.74 5.82
C MET A 219 14.52 -0.19 7.25
N PHE A 220 15.37 -0.84 8.05
CA PHE A 220 15.62 -0.49 9.46
C PHE A 220 14.36 -0.45 10.34
N GLY A 221 13.29 -1.13 9.92
CA GLY A 221 12.05 -1.23 10.68
C GLY A 221 11.01 -0.14 10.37
N THR A 222 11.23 0.68 9.35
CA THR A 222 10.27 1.72 8.90
C THR A 222 9.21 1.20 7.95
N ILE A 223 9.43 0.03 7.35
CA ILE A 223 8.52 -0.64 6.41
C ILE A 223 8.18 -2.02 6.97
N ALA A 224 6.97 -2.50 6.72
CA ALA A 224 6.57 -3.87 7.01
C ALA A 224 5.75 -4.47 5.88
N ILE A 225 5.95 -5.78 5.63
CA ILE A 225 5.06 -6.59 4.81
C ILE A 225 4.31 -7.53 5.75
N HIS A 226 2.99 -7.39 5.78
CA HIS A 226 2.10 -8.31 6.49
C HIS A 226 1.47 -9.29 5.51
N SER A 227 1.24 -10.51 5.94
CA SER A 227 0.44 -11.48 5.21
C SER A 227 -0.48 -12.23 6.15
N GLY A 228 -1.69 -12.55 5.70
CA GLY A 228 -2.68 -13.30 6.46
C GLY A 228 -3.61 -14.08 5.54
N GLU A 229 -4.45 -14.92 6.11
CA GLU A 229 -5.39 -15.78 5.40
C GLU A 229 -6.80 -15.58 5.93
N LYS A 230 -7.79 -15.52 5.04
CA LYS A 230 -9.19 -15.70 5.41
C LYS A 230 -9.41 -17.21 5.63
N PRO A 231 -9.91 -17.65 6.79
CA PRO A 231 -10.20 -19.07 7.02
C PRO A 231 -11.11 -19.67 5.94
N ALA A 232 -10.98 -20.99 5.75
CA ALA A 232 -11.86 -21.76 4.86
C ALA A 232 -13.28 -21.88 5.44
#